data_09fe15799e92a9f5e936b0e473ceaef8
#
_entry.id   09fe15799e92a9f5e936b0e473ceaef8
#
_cell.length_a   1.000
_cell.length_b   1.000
_cell.length_c   1.000
_cell.angle_alpha   90.00
_cell.angle_beta   90.00
_cell.angle_gamma   90.00
#
_symmetry.space_group_name_H-M   'P 1'
#
loop_
_entity.id
_entity.type
_entity.pdbx_description
1 polymer ?
#
loop_
_entity_poly.entity_id
_entity_poly.type
_entity_poly.pdbx_seq_one_letter_code
_entity_poly.pdbx_strand_id
1 'polypeptide(L)'
;MRKRMIAMLLGLTMCGAVTAQPHYEEGEVILTPYAGTVMSRMMGNENSWKVGLVGGAKVQFFLTPSFSVSIGANYTHLGAKDQYQYYQNEKTGPYDYRLDYINTDYLAQRYFNDKLYVFAGFHVGWLFNAKSELAGHSTDIKDELHEGSCSVPVGIGCNFGKLNVNARFDYPINRLSKSASSKELLSKKAREMQVMVTVGYNIQLL
;
A
#
# COMPACT_ATOMS: atom_id res chain seq x y z
N MET A 1 20.31 17.48 3.82
CA MET A 1 18.90 17.29 4.24
C MET A 1 17.99 18.47 3.89
N ARG A 2 18.35 19.74 4.12
CA ARG A 2 17.52 20.94 3.82
C ARG A 2 17.04 21.05 2.36
N LYS A 3 17.86 20.75 1.36
CA LYS A 3 17.49 20.89 -0.08
C LYS A 3 16.42 19.87 -0.53
N ARG A 4 16.36 18.68 0.08
CA ARG A 4 15.34 17.65 -0.25
C ARG A 4 13.98 17.94 0.39
N MET A 5 13.96 18.55 1.58
CA MET A 5 12.72 19.04 2.20
C MET A 5 12.10 20.21 1.44
N ILE A 6 12.92 21.12 0.89
CA ILE A 6 12.45 22.26 0.10
C ILE A 6 11.81 21.78 -1.22
N ALA A 7 12.36 20.75 -1.87
CA ALA A 7 11.77 20.17 -3.08
C ALA A 7 10.42 19.49 -2.80
N MET A 8 10.26 18.83 -1.63
CA MET A 8 8.97 18.26 -1.21
C MET A 8 7.93 19.34 -0.87
N LEU A 9 8.35 20.43 -0.20
CA LEU A 9 7.46 21.57 0.08
C LEU A 9 7.06 22.31 -1.21
N LEU A 10 7.96 22.48 -2.18
CA LEU A 10 7.62 23.09 -3.47
C LEU A 10 6.65 22.24 -4.29
N GLY A 11 6.71 20.92 -4.20
CA GLY A 11 5.73 20.02 -4.83
C GLY A 11 4.33 20.18 -4.26
N LEU A 12 4.21 20.41 -2.95
CA LEU A 12 2.91 20.65 -2.30
C LEU A 12 2.32 22.04 -2.59
N THR A 13 3.16 23.06 -2.78
CA THR A 13 2.67 24.43 -3.05
C THR A 13 2.15 24.63 -4.48
N MET A 14 2.57 23.82 -5.45
CA MET A 14 2.06 23.88 -6.81
C MET A 14 0.62 23.30 -6.96
N CYS A 15 0.15 22.48 -6.02
CA CYS A 15 -1.25 22.02 -5.98
C CYS A 15 -2.23 23.05 -5.37
N GLY A 16 -1.74 24.12 -4.75
CA GLY A 16 -2.54 25.00 -3.89
C GLY A 16 -3.20 26.21 -4.55
N ALA A 17 -3.15 26.39 -5.87
CA ALA A 17 -3.60 27.61 -6.50
C ALA A 17 -4.63 27.39 -7.61
N VAL A 18 -5.72 26.67 -7.33
CA VAL A 18 -6.94 26.77 -8.12
C VAL A 18 -8.14 26.48 -7.22
N THR A 19 -8.87 27.51 -6.85
CA THR A 19 -10.22 27.42 -6.26
C THR A 19 -11.25 27.14 -7.35
N ALA A 20 -11.07 26.09 -8.12
CA ALA A 20 -12.12 25.57 -8.98
C ALA A 20 -12.99 24.63 -8.16
N GLN A 21 -14.30 24.78 -8.25
CA GLN A 21 -15.23 23.80 -7.70
C GLN A 21 -14.97 22.44 -8.37
N PRO A 22 -15.12 21.32 -7.67
CA PRO A 22 -14.97 20.00 -8.28
C PRO A 22 -15.88 19.87 -9.50
N HIS A 23 -15.31 19.46 -10.63
CA HIS A 23 -16.02 19.34 -11.92
C HIS A 23 -16.67 17.95 -12.10
N TYR A 24 -16.66 17.14 -11.04
CA TYR A 24 -17.30 15.83 -11.06
C TYR A 24 -18.81 15.97 -10.84
N GLU A 25 -19.57 15.12 -11.54
CA GLU A 25 -21.03 15.07 -11.40
C GLU A 25 -21.46 13.93 -10.46
N GLU A 26 -22.61 14.10 -9.83
CA GLU A 26 -23.23 13.02 -9.07
C GLU A 26 -23.62 11.88 -10.00
N GLY A 27 -23.26 10.65 -9.64
CA GLY A 27 -23.46 9.47 -10.46
C GLY A 27 -22.33 9.16 -11.44
N GLU A 28 -21.32 10.04 -11.56
CA GLU A 28 -20.16 9.78 -12.43
C GLU A 28 -19.40 8.54 -11.98
N VAL A 29 -18.98 7.71 -12.96
CA VAL A 29 -18.25 6.46 -12.74
C VAL A 29 -16.92 6.53 -13.48
N ILE A 30 -15.82 6.34 -12.73
CA ILE A 30 -14.45 6.36 -13.26
C ILE A 30 -13.76 5.03 -13.01
N LEU A 31 -13.24 4.42 -14.08
CA LEU A 31 -12.30 3.30 -14.01
C LEU A 31 -10.87 3.84 -14.05
N THR A 32 -10.04 3.44 -13.09
CA THR A 32 -8.64 3.85 -13.04
C THR A 32 -7.74 2.61 -12.94
N PRO A 33 -7.22 2.07 -14.07
CA PRO A 33 -6.06 1.19 -14.01
C PRO A 33 -4.85 1.96 -13.50
N TYR A 34 -4.01 1.31 -12.68
CA TYR A 34 -2.84 1.91 -12.09
C TYR A 34 -1.69 0.92 -11.88
N ALA A 35 -0.49 1.46 -11.83
CA ALA A 35 0.71 0.74 -11.42
C ALA A 35 1.59 1.63 -10.57
N GLY A 36 2.52 1.04 -9.83
CA GLY A 36 3.41 1.82 -8.99
C GLY A 36 4.38 0.98 -8.18
N THR A 37 4.91 1.61 -7.15
CA THR A 37 5.84 0.99 -6.21
C THR A 37 5.22 0.96 -4.81
N VAL A 38 5.53 -0.09 -4.10
CA VAL A 38 5.21 -0.25 -2.69
C VAL A 38 6.50 -0.46 -1.91
N MET A 39 6.63 0.21 -0.78
CA MET A 39 7.70 -0.01 0.18
C MET A 39 7.07 -0.64 1.41
N SER A 40 7.56 -1.80 1.80
CA SER A 40 7.06 -2.52 2.97
C SER A 40 8.15 -2.77 4.00
N ARG A 41 7.72 -2.87 5.25
CA ARG A 41 8.57 -3.17 6.40
C ARG A 41 7.78 -3.92 7.45
N MET A 42 8.40 -4.90 8.08
CA MET A 42 7.82 -5.60 9.24
C MET A 42 8.08 -4.82 10.53
N MET A 43 7.02 -4.48 11.25
CA MET A 43 7.11 -3.83 12.56
C MET A 43 7.51 -4.86 13.63
N GLY A 44 8.41 -4.47 14.54
CA GLY A 44 8.78 -5.28 15.71
C GLY A 44 10.09 -6.06 15.56
N ASN A 45 10.78 -5.98 14.44
CA ASN A 45 12.09 -6.60 14.21
C ASN A 45 13.06 -5.57 13.62
N GLU A 46 14.36 -5.82 13.77
CA GLU A 46 15.40 -5.09 13.04
C GLU A 46 15.38 -5.56 11.58
N ASN A 47 14.87 -4.74 10.70
CA ASN A 47 14.83 -5.01 9.26
C ASN A 47 14.84 -3.72 8.44
N SER A 48 15.19 -3.86 7.15
CA SER A 48 15.20 -2.78 6.18
C SER A 48 13.91 -2.73 5.36
N TRP A 49 13.60 -1.55 4.81
CA TRP A 49 12.51 -1.40 3.87
C TRP A 49 12.79 -2.20 2.59
N LYS A 50 11.80 -2.93 2.13
CA LYS A 50 11.82 -3.59 0.83
C LYS A 50 10.93 -2.86 -0.15
N VAL A 51 11.48 -2.60 -1.33
CA VAL A 51 10.73 -2.03 -2.45
C VAL A 51 10.15 -3.15 -3.29
N GLY A 52 8.86 -3.08 -3.56
CA GLY A 52 8.13 -3.99 -4.42
C GLY A 52 7.31 -3.24 -5.46
N LEU A 53 6.53 -3.98 -6.22
CA LEU A 53 5.65 -3.46 -7.26
C LEU A 53 4.19 -3.65 -6.87
N VAL A 54 3.35 -2.76 -7.37
CA VAL A 54 1.90 -2.84 -7.27
C VAL A 54 1.27 -2.55 -8.62
N GLY A 55 0.22 -3.27 -8.96
CA GLY A 55 -0.57 -3.01 -10.16
C GLY A 55 -2.01 -3.48 -9.98
N GLY A 56 -2.95 -2.72 -10.52
CA GLY A 56 -4.37 -3.03 -10.36
C GLY A 56 -5.29 -2.04 -11.05
N ALA A 57 -6.55 -2.10 -10.67
CA ALA A 57 -7.56 -1.15 -11.13
C ALA A 57 -8.56 -0.86 -10.01
N LYS A 58 -9.14 0.33 -10.04
CA LYS A 58 -10.24 0.75 -9.17
C LYS A 58 -11.38 1.32 -9.99
N VAL A 59 -12.60 1.07 -9.53
CA VAL A 59 -13.82 1.73 -10.00
C VAL A 59 -14.26 2.69 -8.91
N GLN A 60 -14.51 3.93 -9.28
CA GLN A 60 -14.89 5.01 -8.40
C GLN A 60 -16.26 5.55 -8.78
N PHE A 61 -17.12 5.77 -7.79
CA PHE A 61 -18.48 6.27 -7.92
C PHE A 61 -18.59 7.58 -7.17
N PHE A 62 -18.99 8.64 -7.85
CA PHE A 62 -19.22 9.95 -7.25
C PHE A 62 -20.65 10.02 -6.66
N LEU A 63 -20.73 10.12 -5.34
CA LEU A 63 -21.99 10.32 -4.61
C LEU A 63 -22.39 11.78 -4.54
N THR A 64 -21.40 12.67 -4.61
CA THR A 64 -21.55 14.12 -4.75
C THR A 64 -20.36 14.66 -5.53
N PRO A 65 -20.39 15.89 -6.06
CA PRO A 65 -19.22 16.46 -6.77
C PRO A 65 -17.91 16.46 -5.99
N SER A 66 -17.97 16.35 -4.65
CA SER A 66 -16.78 16.41 -3.79
C SER A 66 -16.55 15.15 -2.97
N PHE A 67 -17.40 14.12 -3.11
CA PHE A 67 -17.27 12.88 -2.35
C PHE A 67 -17.54 11.66 -3.22
N SER A 68 -16.65 10.69 -3.17
CA SER A 68 -16.79 9.44 -3.89
C SER A 68 -16.42 8.24 -3.04
N VAL A 69 -16.87 7.07 -3.45
CA VAL A 69 -16.44 5.77 -2.94
C VAL A 69 -15.81 4.98 -4.07
N SER A 70 -14.82 4.14 -3.76
CA SER A 70 -14.23 3.27 -4.77
C SER A 70 -13.99 1.86 -4.24
N ILE A 71 -14.07 0.91 -5.18
CA ILE A 71 -13.68 -0.47 -4.98
C ILE A 71 -12.54 -0.76 -5.96
N GLY A 72 -11.45 -1.35 -5.47
CA GLY A 72 -10.30 -1.69 -6.28
C GLY A 72 -9.84 -3.12 -6.06
N ALA A 73 -9.15 -3.67 -7.05
CA ALA A 73 -8.40 -4.91 -6.93
C ALA A 73 -6.99 -4.68 -7.42
N ASN A 74 -6.01 -5.23 -6.70
CA ASN A 74 -4.60 -5.08 -7.06
C ASN A 74 -3.78 -6.29 -6.64
N TYR A 75 -2.66 -6.43 -7.31
CA TYR A 75 -1.58 -7.33 -6.96
C TYR A 75 -0.44 -6.52 -6.35
N THR A 76 0.11 -7.01 -5.23
CA THR A 76 1.30 -6.42 -4.61
C THR A 76 2.37 -7.48 -4.35
N HIS A 77 3.61 -7.11 -4.68
CA HIS A 77 4.79 -7.85 -4.30
C HIS A 77 5.46 -7.13 -3.13
N LEU A 78 5.39 -7.74 -1.94
CA LEU A 78 5.81 -7.16 -0.67
C LEU A 78 6.98 -7.96 -0.05
N GLY A 79 7.39 -7.56 1.15
CA GLY A 79 8.32 -8.32 1.98
C GLY A 79 9.17 -7.45 2.90
N ALA A 80 10.24 -8.07 3.39
CA ALA A 80 11.27 -7.40 4.17
C ALA A 80 12.63 -7.93 3.79
N LYS A 81 13.66 -7.06 3.85
CA LYS A 81 15.06 -7.42 3.65
C LYS A 81 15.80 -7.38 4.97
N ASP A 82 16.94 -8.10 5.00
CA ASP A 82 17.89 -8.07 6.12
C ASP A 82 17.23 -8.38 7.46
N GLN A 83 16.27 -9.31 7.48
CA GLN A 83 15.60 -9.67 8.72
C GLN A 83 16.47 -10.63 9.53
N TYR A 84 16.78 -10.25 10.77
CA TYR A 84 17.51 -11.09 11.72
C TYR A 84 16.55 -11.72 12.72
N GLN A 85 16.84 -12.97 13.05
CA GLN A 85 16.15 -13.72 14.10
C GLN A 85 17.12 -13.95 15.25
N TYR A 86 16.56 -14.00 16.46
CA TYR A 86 17.30 -14.33 17.67
C TYR A 86 16.75 -15.63 18.23
N TYR A 87 17.55 -16.67 18.16
CA TYR A 87 17.26 -17.97 18.78
C TYR A 87 18.33 -18.28 19.83
N GLN A 88 17.93 -18.53 21.08
CA GLN A 88 18.84 -18.83 22.22
C GLN A 88 20.03 -17.84 22.32
N ASN A 89 19.84 -16.54 22.11
CA ASN A 89 20.86 -15.49 22.04
C ASN A 89 21.80 -15.56 20.82
N GLU A 90 21.60 -16.46 19.89
CA GLU A 90 22.32 -16.46 18.61
C GLU A 90 21.52 -15.66 17.55
N LYS A 91 22.23 -14.78 16.85
CA LYS A 91 21.69 -14.00 15.74
C LYS A 91 21.81 -14.78 14.45
N THR A 92 20.66 -15.17 13.87
CA THR A 92 20.59 -15.92 12.60
C THR A 92 20.01 -15.03 11.52
N GLY A 93 20.54 -15.07 10.30
CA GLY A 93 20.12 -14.26 9.14
C GLY A 93 21.32 -13.68 8.41
N PRO A 94 21.13 -12.74 7.47
CA PRO A 94 19.86 -12.07 7.15
C PRO A 94 18.92 -12.93 6.30
N TYR A 95 17.62 -12.84 6.58
CA TYR A 95 16.56 -13.44 5.78
C TYR A 95 15.88 -12.40 4.91
N ASP A 96 15.64 -12.74 3.65
CA ASP A 96 14.82 -11.94 2.75
C ASP A 96 13.44 -12.59 2.57
N TYR A 97 12.39 -11.85 2.91
CA TYR A 97 11.01 -12.31 2.74
C TYR A 97 10.41 -11.75 1.46
N ARG A 98 9.70 -12.63 0.71
CA ARG A 98 8.92 -12.28 -0.48
C ARG A 98 7.49 -12.73 -0.26
N LEU A 99 6.56 -11.79 -0.33
CA LEU A 99 5.15 -12.01 -0.07
C LEU A 99 4.34 -11.44 -1.24
N ASP A 100 3.53 -12.29 -1.85
CA ASP A 100 2.69 -11.89 -2.97
C ASP A 100 1.23 -11.92 -2.56
N TYR A 101 0.54 -10.79 -2.70
CA TYR A 101 -0.86 -10.63 -2.33
C TYR A 101 -1.73 -10.26 -3.51
N ILE A 102 -2.95 -10.79 -3.50
CA ILE A 102 -4.08 -10.24 -4.24
C ILE A 102 -4.95 -9.51 -3.25
N ASN A 103 -5.25 -8.26 -3.53
CA ASN A 103 -5.91 -7.37 -2.59
C ASN A 103 -7.18 -6.76 -3.16
N THR A 104 -8.08 -6.40 -2.26
CA THR A 104 -9.23 -5.53 -2.53
C THR A 104 -9.19 -4.31 -1.63
N ASP A 105 -9.51 -3.16 -2.21
CA ASP A 105 -9.57 -1.86 -1.55
C ASP A 105 -10.99 -1.32 -1.55
N TYR A 106 -11.43 -0.78 -0.41
CA TYR A 106 -12.70 -0.07 -0.24
C TYR A 106 -12.37 1.30 0.31
N LEU A 107 -12.45 2.35 -0.52
CA LEU A 107 -11.98 3.68 -0.15
C LEU A 107 -13.12 4.70 -0.23
N ALA A 108 -13.18 5.57 0.75
CA ALA A 108 -13.93 6.82 0.72
C ALA A 108 -12.97 7.96 0.40
N GLN A 109 -13.35 8.85 -0.52
CA GLN A 109 -12.49 9.91 -1.04
C GLN A 109 -13.20 11.24 -0.92
N ARG A 110 -12.47 12.26 -0.42
CA ARG A 110 -12.94 13.64 -0.32
C ARG A 110 -12.10 14.53 -1.21
N TYR A 111 -12.74 15.16 -2.18
CA TYR A 111 -12.15 16.10 -3.11
C TYR A 111 -12.21 17.52 -2.55
N PHE A 112 -11.10 18.23 -2.59
CA PHE A 112 -11.02 19.66 -2.26
C PHE A 112 -11.17 20.53 -3.51
N ASN A 113 -10.75 20.01 -4.64
CA ASN A 113 -10.90 20.54 -5.98
C ASN A 113 -10.77 19.39 -6.99
N ASP A 114 -10.86 19.65 -8.30
CA ASP A 114 -10.74 18.63 -9.35
C ASP A 114 -9.43 17.83 -9.32
N LYS A 115 -8.40 18.38 -8.68
CA LYS A 115 -7.06 17.81 -8.68
C LYS A 115 -6.74 17.07 -7.40
N LEU A 116 -7.05 17.67 -6.25
CA LEU A 116 -6.57 17.19 -4.96
C LEU A 116 -7.67 16.52 -4.15
N TYR A 117 -7.40 15.33 -3.66
CA TYR A 117 -8.29 14.61 -2.75
C TYR A 117 -7.50 13.84 -1.68
N VAL A 118 -8.16 13.55 -0.58
CA VAL A 118 -7.69 12.61 0.44
C VAL A 118 -8.59 11.41 0.46
N PHE A 119 -8.06 10.30 0.92
CA PHE A 119 -8.84 9.08 1.03
C PHE A 119 -8.46 8.27 2.27
N ALA A 120 -9.43 7.50 2.73
CA ALA A 120 -9.25 6.49 3.76
C ALA A 120 -10.22 5.34 3.52
N GLY A 121 -9.97 4.18 4.14
CA GLY A 121 -10.86 3.04 3.98
C GLY A 121 -10.36 1.75 4.59
N PHE A 122 -10.67 0.65 3.91
CA PHE A 122 -10.27 -0.69 4.28
C PHE A 122 -9.57 -1.38 3.13
N HIS A 123 -8.55 -2.15 3.48
CA HIS A 123 -7.79 -2.98 2.57
C HIS A 123 -7.79 -4.41 3.11
N VAL A 124 -8.13 -5.35 2.25
CA VAL A 124 -8.11 -6.78 2.55
C VAL A 124 -7.26 -7.48 1.50
N GLY A 125 -6.25 -8.21 1.95
CA GLY A 125 -5.33 -8.95 1.09
C GLY A 125 -5.36 -10.45 1.38
N TRP A 126 -5.16 -11.23 0.33
CA TRP A 126 -4.97 -12.68 0.40
C TRP A 126 -3.57 -13.03 -0.08
N LEU A 127 -2.80 -13.65 0.82
CA LEU A 127 -1.46 -14.16 0.55
C LEU A 127 -1.57 -15.42 -0.31
N PHE A 128 -1.05 -15.38 -1.53
CA PHE A 128 -1.04 -16.55 -2.39
C PHE A 128 0.34 -17.17 -2.55
N ASN A 129 1.43 -16.42 -2.32
CA ASN A 129 2.79 -16.92 -2.35
C ASN A 129 3.63 -16.26 -1.25
N ALA A 130 4.42 -17.06 -0.51
CA ALA A 130 5.31 -16.57 0.52
C ALA A 130 6.61 -17.38 0.55
N LYS A 131 7.75 -16.72 0.38
CA LYS A 131 9.06 -17.33 0.38
C LYS A 131 10.00 -16.61 1.32
N SER A 132 10.82 -17.39 2.01
CA SER A 132 11.97 -16.92 2.78
C SER A 132 13.24 -17.34 2.08
N GLU A 133 14.16 -16.42 1.90
CA GLU A 133 15.45 -16.65 1.25
C GLU A 133 16.58 -16.41 2.26
N LEU A 134 17.44 -17.41 2.46
CA LEU A 134 18.63 -17.36 3.29
C LEU A 134 19.81 -17.89 2.50
N ALA A 135 20.85 -17.08 2.32
CA ALA A 135 22.10 -17.47 1.62
C ALA A 135 21.88 -18.16 0.26
N GLY A 136 20.85 -17.71 -0.51
CA GLY A 136 20.50 -18.26 -1.82
C GLY A 136 19.58 -19.50 -1.79
N HIS A 137 19.20 -19.97 -0.61
CA HIS A 137 18.22 -21.05 -0.45
C HIS A 137 16.84 -20.46 -0.19
N SER A 138 15.88 -20.78 -1.06
CA SER A 138 14.50 -20.33 -0.95
C SER A 138 13.64 -21.42 -0.32
N THR A 139 12.93 -21.09 0.76
CA THR A 139 12.00 -21.96 1.46
C THR A 139 10.60 -21.39 1.40
N ASP A 140 9.61 -22.21 1.10
CA ASP A 140 8.20 -21.82 1.17
C ASP A 140 7.76 -21.74 2.64
N ILE A 141 7.15 -20.61 3.00
CA ILE A 141 6.70 -20.32 4.37
C ILE A 141 5.22 -19.95 4.44
N LYS A 142 4.47 -20.20 3.36
CA LYS A 142 3.06 -19.79 3.25
C LYS A 142 2.20 -20.38 4.37
N ASP A 143 2.41 -21.64 4.71
CA ASP A 143 1.62 -22.35 5.71
C ASP A 143 1.81 -21.81 7.14
N GLU A 144 2.90 -21.10 7.38
CA GLU A 144 3.23 -20.49 8.67
C GLU A 144 2.62 -19.10 8.86
N LEU A 145 2.14 -18.47 7.77
CA LEU A 145 1.60 -17.13 7.76
C LEU A 145 0.07 -17.12 7.70
N HIS A 146 -0.52 -16.06 8.20
CA HIS A 146 -1.95 -15.79 7.96
C HIS A 146 -2.17 -15.47 6.48
N GLU A 147 -3.10 -16.16 5.86
CA GLU A 147 -3.45 -15.94 4.47
C GLU A 147 -4.13 -14.59 4.24
N GLY A 148 -4.85 -14.10 5.26
CA GLY A 148 -5.54 -12.82 5.19
C GLY A 148 -4.75 -11.70 5.83
N SER A 149 -4.61 -10.59 5.14
CA SER A 149 -4.14 -9.32 5.68
C SER A 149 -5.27 -8.30 5.70
N CYS A 150 -5.28 -7.44 6.73
CA CYS A 150 -6.24 -6.36 6.84
C CYS A 150 -5.52 -5.11 7.31
N SER A 151 -5.75 -3.99 6.62
CA SER A 151 -5.16 -2.70 6.98
C SER A 151 -6.13 -1.54 6.74
N VAL A 152 -5.81 -0.40 7.35
CA VAL A 152 -6.47 0.89 7.12
C VAL A 152 -5.58 1.73 6.23
N PRO A 153 -5.91 1.87 4.94
CA PRO A 153 -5.25 2.80 4.05
C PRO A 153 -5.68 4.23 4.35
N VAL A 154 -4.71 5.13 4.36
CA VAL A 154 -4.92 6.57 4.34
C VAL A 154 -3.99 7.19 3.31
N GLY A 155 -4.45 8.20 2.59
CA GLY A 155 -3.61 8.77 1.56
C GLY A 155 -4.14 10.06 0.96
N ILE A 156 -3.35 10.55 0.02
CA ILE A 156 -3.61 11.75 -0.76
C ILE A 156 -3.45 11.41 -2.24
N GLY A 157 -4.32 11.93 -3.06
CA GLY A 157 -4.25 11.80 -4.50
C GLY A 157 -4.32 13.12 -5.22
N CYS A 158 -3.70 13.15 -6.40
CA CYS A 158 -3.73 14.31 -7.28
C CYS A 158 -4.03 13.88 -8.72
N ASN A 159 -4.98 14.57 -9.36
CA ASN A 159 -5.32 14.37 -10.76
C ASN A 159 -4.69 15.46 -11.63
N PHE A 160 -4.02 15.06 -12.69
CA PHE A 160 -3.45 15.91 -13.73
C PHE A 160 -4.15 15.58 -15.06
N GLY A 161 -5.33 16.15 -15.26
CA GLY A 161 -6.23 15.71 -16.33
C GLY A 161 -6.65 14.25 -16.10
N LYS A 162 -6.33 13.38 -17.04
CA LYS A 162 -6.63 11.94 -16.92
C LYS A 162 -5.59 11.14 -16.11
N LEU A 163 -4.43 11.74 -15.81
CA LEU A 163 -3.43 11.07 -14.96
C LEU A 163 -3.79 11.24 -13.48
N ASN A 164 -3.74 10.13 -12.76
CA ASN A 164 -4.01 10.06 -11.33
C ASN A 164 -2.75 9.61 -10.59
N VAL A 165 -2.28 10.38 -9.63
CA VAL A 165 -1.11 10.06 -8.79
C VAL A 165 -1.56 9.96 -7.35
N ASN A 166 -1.22 8.86 -6.68
CA ASN A 166 -1.57 8.61 -5.28
C ASN A 166 -0.33 8.33 -4.45
N ALA A 167 -0.34 8.86 -3.23
CA ALA A 167 0.54 8.45 -2.16
C ALA A 167 -0.31 7.90 -1.00
N ARG A 168 -0.03 6.68 -0.56
CA ARG A 168 -0.84 5.91 0.39
C ARG A 168 0.04 5.32 1.48
N PHE A 169 -0.46 5.32 2.69
CA PHE A 169 0.09 4.62 3.83
C PHE A 169 -0.94 3.63 4.36
N ASP A 170 -0.53 2.36 4.53
CA ASP A 170 -1.39 1.30 5.05
C ASP A 170 -0.97 0.93 6.46
N TYR A 171 -1.86 1.19 7.41
CA TYR A 171 -1.68 0.79 8.80
C TYR A 171 -2.25 -0.62 9.02
N PRO A 172 -1.41 -1.61 9.36
CA PRO A 172 -1.85 -3.00 9.53
C PRO A 172 -2.69 -3.18 10.81
N ILE A 173 -3.83 -3.86 10.69
CA ILE A 173 -4.71 -4.21 11.82
C ILE A 173 -4.35 -5.58 12.38
N ASN A 174 -4.20 -6.57 11.50
CA ASN A 174 -3.92 -7.95 11.89
C ASN A 174 -2.42 -8.26 11.97
N ARG A 175 -2.11 -9.41 12.54
CA ARG A 175 -0.75 -9.95 12.64
C ARG A 175 -0.47 -10.88 11.47
N LEU A 176 0.80 -10.98 11.08
CA LEU A 176 1.23 -11.81 9.96
C LEU A 176 1.40 -13.30 10.33
N SER A 177 1.79 -13.63 11.57
CA SER A 177 2.13 -14.98 12.02
C SER A 177 0.94 -15.75 12.59
N LYS A 178 0.74 -17.00 12.13
CA LYS A 178 -0.36 -17.92 12.51
C LYS A 178 -0.15 -18.65 13.84
N SER A 179 1.05 -19.16 14.11
CA SER A 179 1.28 -20.19 15.15
C SER A 179 2.40 -19.88 16.14
N ALA A 180 2.43 -20.70 17.21
CA ALA A 180 3.50 -20.68 18.20
C ALA A 180 4.85 -21.20 17.63
N SER A 181 4.83 -22.06 16.62
CA SER A 181 6.01 -22.60 15.93
C SER A 181 6.64 -21.59 14.98
N SER A 182 5.82 -20.80 14.27
CA SER A 182 6.29 -19.67 13.48
C SER A 182 6.80 -18.48 14.32
N LYS A 183 6.74 -18.60 15.66
CA LYS A 183 7.36 -17.63 16.58
C LYS A 183 8.88 -17.61 16.50
N GLU A 184 9.48 -18.68 16.00
CA GLU A 184 10.92 -18.75 15.75
C GLU A 184 11.33 -18.00 14.49
N LEU A 185 10.45 -17.94 13.46
CA LEU A 185 10.70 -17.28 12.19
C LEU A 185 10.33 -15.78 12.20
N LEU A 186 9.25 -15.41 12.91
CA LEU A 186 8.76 -14.03 12.95
C LEU A 186 8.39 -13.64 14.39
N SER A 187 8.70 -12.42 14.80
CA SER A 187 8.25 -11.91 16.12
C SER A 187 6.74 -12.06 16.30
N LYS A 188 6.31 -12.47 17.51
CA LYS A 188 4.88 -12.61 17.90
C LYS A 188 4.00 -11.39 17.56
N LYS A 189 4.60 -10.24 17.30
CA LYS A 189 3.94 -8.94 17.03
C LYS A 189 4.20 -8.45 15.61
N ALA A 190 4.78 -9.25 14.72
CA ALA A 190 5.09 -8.82 13.36
C ALA A 190 3.82 -8.37 12.64
N ARG A 191 3.82 -7.11 12.20
CA ARG A 191 2.81 -6.48 11.36
C ARG A 191 3.51 -5.86 10.18
N GLU A 192 2.91 -5.90 9.01
CA GLU A 192 3.50 -5.36 7.80
C GLU A 192 2.94 -3.97 7.50
N MET A 193 3.77 -2.97 7.62
CA MET A 193 3.47 -1.58 7.28
C MET A 193 3.88 -1.32 5.85
N GLN A 194 3.05 -0.58 5.10
CA GLN A 194 3.29 -0.31 3.69
C GLN A 194 3.15 1.18 3.38
N VAL A 195 4.02 1.66 2.48
CA VAL A 195 3.90 2.96 1.83
C VAL A 195 3.85 2.71 0.33
N MET A 196 2.87 3.27 -0.35
CA MET A 196 2.63 3.00 -1.77
C MET A 196 2.55 4.32 -2.54
N VAL A 197 3.17 4.35 -3.71
CA VAL A 197 3.03 5.45 -4.68
C VAL A 197 2.62 4.84 -6.00
N THR A 198 1.49 5.32 -6.56
CA THR A 198 0.91 4.79 -7.79
C THR A 198 0.60 5.89 -8.78
N VAL A 199 0.69 5.54 -10.05
CA VAL A 199 0.24 6.36 -11.19
C VAL A 199 -0.83 5.57 -11.92
N GLY A 200 -1.96 6.19 -12.17
CA GLY A 200 -3.11 5.61 -12.87
C GLY A 200 -3.62 6.51 -13.99
N TYR A 201 -4.55 5.98 -14.75
CA TYR A 201 -5.22 6.70 -15.83
C TYR A 201 -6.73 6.63 -15.65
N ASN A 202 -7.37 7.79 -15.50
CA ASN A 202 -8.81 7.91 -15.28
C ASN A 202 -9.55 7.78 -16.62
N ILE A 203 -10.43 6.80 -16.70
CA ILE A 203 -11.32 6.51 -17.82
C ILE A 203 -12.75 6.75 -17.31
N GLN A 204 -13.40 7.78 -17.78
CA GLN A 204 -14.80 8.04 -17.49
C GLN A 204 -15.66 7.00 -18.20
N LEU A 205 -16.53 6.32 -17.48
CA LEU A 205 -17.43 5.30 -18.01
C LEU A 205 -18.86 5.80 -18.19
N LEU A 206 -19.31 6.65 -17.27
CA LEU A 206 -20.62 7.29 -17.22
C LEU A 206 -20.45 8.70 -16.69
#